data_07e45d5c0f00dd747650c230983b145f
#
_entry.id   07e45d5c0f00dd747650c230983b145f
#
_cell.length_a   1.000
_cell.length_b   1.000
_cell.length_c   1.000
_cell.angle_alpha   90.00
_cell.angle_beta   90.00
_cell.angle_gamma   90.00
#
_symmetry.space_group_name_H-M   'P 1'
#
loop_
_entity.id
_entity.type
_entity.pdbx_description
1 polymer ?
#
loop_
_entity_poly.entity_id
_entity_poly.type
_entity_poly.pdbx_seq_one_letter_code
_entity_poly.pdbx_strand_id
1 'polypeptide(L)'
;MRHKVPAWLLPALMVVVSAVGCGAPSAARIGQDTLTAPATAATAVGPQYDTTHVYVTPGEVDKFAASWQATFGGTRTAKVVTTVTPTPSRTDSELVFSPVGTLSVFGFRTPIPYPFGAERTGWLVSDFDKGVRLARASGAHVVVAPFDDPLGRDAVLQFPGGVNTQLYWHTTAPSYAPLRSVPDNRVYLTPDAVDGFLRSYLRFTAGRITSDQRAADGGAIALPGNTYRRIAIGSPYGNTVVTVTDGHLPYPFGRETTGYAVKDLTATLHKAKAAGAKVLWGPYTSHGRSQAMVSFPGGYVAELHQDGDG
;
A
#
# COMPACT_ATOMS: atom_id res chain seq x y z
N MET A 1 1.21 -66.16 -0.21
CA MET A 1 2.42 -66.68 -0.86
C MET A 1 3.56 -65.74 -0.61
N ARG A 2 4.54 -66.17 0.16
CA ARG A 2 5.74 -65.43 0.53
C ARG A 2 6.79 -65.62 -0.56
N HIS A 3 7.43 -64.55 -1.06
CA HIS A 3 8.67 -64.65 -1.81
C HIS A 3 9.77 -63.84 -1.15
N LYS A 4 10.84 -64.52 -0.90
CA LYS A 4 12.08 -64.19 -0.20
C LYS A 4 13.00 -63.39 -1.11
N VAL A 5 13.76 -62.49 -0.46
CA VAL A 5 14.93 -61.78 -0.95
C VAL A 5 16.15 -62.70 -1.05
N PRO A 6 17.09 -62.48 -1.96
CA PRO A 6 18.47 -62.84 -1.70
C PRO A 6 19.40 -61.63 -1.64
N ALA A 7 20.25 -61.67 -0.60
CA ALA A 7 21.40 -60.79 -0.40
C ALA A 7 22.60 -61.29 -1.24
N TRP A 8 23.36 -60.37 -1.83
CA TRP A 8 24.74 -60.66 -2.29
C TRP A 8 25.62 -59.40 -2.09
N LEU A 9 26.55 -59.55 -1.12
CA LEU A 9 27.98 -59.28 -1.08
C LEU A 9 28.55 -57.90 -1.60
N LEU A 10 29.12 -57.24 -0.62
CA LEU A 10 30.13 -56.17 -0.74
C LEU A 10 31.51 -56.72 -1.16
N PRO A 11 32.37 -55.91 -1.77
CA PRO A 11 33.77 -55.90 -1.37
C PRO A 11 34.24 -54.59 -0.76
N ALA A 12 34.98 -54.70 0.31
CA ALA A 12 35.75 -53.68 0.97
C ALA A 12 36.88 -53.16 0.06
N LEU A 13 37.01 -51.85 -0.05
CA LEU A 13 38.22 -51.26 -0.63
C LEU A 13 38.84 -50.31 0.40
N MET A 14 40.02 -50.71 0.88
CA MET A 14 40.93 -49.88 1.68
C MET A 14 41.37 -48.67 0.85
N VAL A 15 41.25 -47.49 1.40
CA VAL A 15 41.94 -46.31 0.89
C VAL A 15 42.81 -45.69 1.98
N VAL A 16 44.06 -45.57 1.61
CA VAL A 16 45.20 -45.05 2.36
C VAL A 16 44.95 -43.56 2.72
N VAL A 17 45.10 -43.23 3.99
CA VAL A 17 45.07 -41.84 4.49
C VAL A 17 46.45 -41.24 4.25
N SER A 18 46.52 -40.25 3.35
CA SER A 18 47.65 -39.34 3.27
C SER A 18 47.23 -38.03 3.94
N ALA A 19 47.85 -37.73 5.07
CA ALA A 19 47.73 -36.44 5.77
C ALA A 19 48.41 -35.35 4.92
N VAL A 20 47.65 -34.38 4.47
CA VAL A 20 48.15 -33.09 3.93
C VAL A 20 47.53 -31.97 4.74
N GLY A 21 48.39 -31.03 5.08
CA GLY A 21 48.29 -30.00 6.12
C GLY A 21 47.04 -29.12 6.11
N CYS A 22 46.74 -28.67 7.34
CA CYS A 22 45.76 -27.64 7.65
C CYS A 22 46.08 -26.30 6.98
N GLY A 23 45.25 -25.96 6.00
CA GLY A 23 45.01 -24.60 5.60
C GLY A 23 43.56 -24.25 5.94
N ALA A 24 43.33 -23.41 6.97
CA ALA A 24 42.01 -22.93 7.29
C ALA A 24 41.44 -22.12 6.11
N PRO A 25 40.25 -22.41 5.61
CA PRO A 25 39.60 -21.52 4.65
C PRO A 25 39.23 -20.24 5.38
N SER A 26 39.86 -19.13 4.95
CA SER A 26 39.45 -17.77 5.28
C SER A 26 37.95 -17.66 4.97
N ALA A 27 37.13 -17.38 6.00
CA ALA A 27 35.73 -17.05 5.82
C ALA A 27 35.67 -15.82 4.91
N ALA A 28 35.30 -16.02 3.67
CA ALA A 28 34.90 -14.94 2.81
C ALA A 28 33.74 -14.23 3.50
N ARG A 29 34.00 -13.05 4.04
CA ARG A 29 32.95 -12.11 4.42
C ARG A 29 32.18 -11.85 3.13
N ILE A 30 30.98 -12.39 3.05
CA ILE A 30 29.98 -11.93 2.10
C ILE A 30 29.80 -10.47 2.48
N GLY A 31 30.38 -9.58 1.68
CA GLY A 31 30.15 -8.16 1.78
C GLY A 31 28.65 -7.97 1.79
N GLN A 32 28.13 -7.29 2.80
CA GLN A 32 26.85 -6.63 2.71
C GLN A 32 27.04 -5.59 1.61
N ASP A 33 26.76 -5.98 0.36
CA ASP A 33 26.47 -5.02 -0.67
C ASP A 33 25.23 -4.27 -0.18
N THR A 34 25.49 -3.19 0.55
CA THR A 34 24.54 -2.09 0.65
C THR A 34 24.20 -1.71 -0.77
N LEU A 35 23.02 -2.17 -1.23
CA LEU A 35 22.39 -1.68 -2.43
C LEU A 35 22.12 -0.19 -2.22
N THR A 36 23.18 0.60 -2.36
CA THR A 36 23.08 2.02 -2.59
C THR A 36 22.49 2.13 -3.99
N ALA A 37 21.15 2.19 -4.04
CA ALA A 37 20.48 2.57 -5.28
C ALA A 37 21.15 3.87 -5.74
N PRO A 38 21.57 3.97 -7.00
CA PRO A 38 22.03 5.25 -7.51
C PRO A 38 20.91 6.25 -7.24
N ALA A 39 21.26 7.43 -6.73
CA ALA A 39 20.36 8.55 -6.51
C ALA A 39 19.85 9.08 -7.87
N THR A 40 19.22 8.22 -8.65
CA THR A 40 18.42 8.58 -9.81
C THR A 40 17.18 9.23 -9.24
N ALA A 41 17.18 10.54 -9.28
CA ALA A 41 16.16 11.44 -8.80
C ALA A 41 14.79 10.78 -8.83
N ALA A 42 14.27 10.49 -7.64
CA ALA A 42 12.86 10.13 -7.48
C ALA A 42 12.04 11.15 -8.28
N THR A 43 11.07 10.68 -9.04
CA THR A 43 10.15 11.58 -9.74
C THR A 43 9.05 12.08 -8.80
N ALA A 44 9.09 11.70 -7.53
CA ALA A 44 8.15 12.16 -6.50
C ALA A 44 8.23 13.67 -6.31
N VAL A 45 7.07 14.32 -6.21
CA VAL A 45 6.97 15.74 -5.87
C VAL A 45 7.01 15.93 -4.36
N GLY A 46 6.37 15.03 -3.61
CA GLY A 46 6.39 15.03 -2.15
C GLY A 46 5.27 14.20 -1.55
N PRO A 47 5.40 13.76 -0.30
CA PRO A 47 4.42 12.87 0.33
C PRO A 47 3.05 13.53 0.58
N GLN A 48 2.95 14.84 0.60
CA GLN A 48 1.65 15.54 0.65
C GLN A 48 0.81 15.34 -0.62
N TYR A 49 1.41 14.82 -1.68
CA TYR A 49 0.75 14.49 -2.95
C TYR A 49 0.44 12.99 -3.07
N ASP A 50 0.57 12.24 -1.98
CA ASP A 50 -0.02 10.90 -1.88
C ASP A 50 -1.53 11.05 -1.75
N THR A 51 -2.22 10.81 -2.85
CA THR A 51 -3.67 11.02 -2.97
C THR A 51 -4.37 9.68 -2.99
N THR A 52 -5.27 9.45 -2.04
CA THR A 52 -6.10 8.25 -2.04
C THR A 52 -7.23 8.40 -3.06
N HIS A 53 -7.31 7.48 -4.01
CA HIS A 53 -8.42 7.37 -4.95
C HIS A 53 -9.55 6.58 -4.31
N VAL A 54 -10.63 7.28 -3.96
CA VAL A 54 -11.77 6.76 -3.21
C VAL A 54 -12.95 6.57 -4.15
N TYR A 55 -13.54 5.38 -4.12
CA TYR A 55 -14.74 5.05 -4.90
C TYR A 55 -15.93 4.91 -3.95
N VAL A 56 -16.96 5.73 -4.19
CA VAL A 56 -18.19 5.71 -3.40
C VAL A 56 -19.39 5.31 -4.26
N THR A 57 -20.45 4.85 -3.61
CA THR A 57 -21.71 4.56 -4.28
C THR A 57 -22.16 5.78 -5.13
N PRO A 58 -22.64 5.59 -6.35
CA PRO A 58 -23.15 6.67 -7.19
C PRO A 58 -24.16 7.56 -6.44
N GLY A 59 -23.96 8.88 -6.52
CA GLY A 59 -24.79 9.87 -5.82
C GLY A 59 -24.40 10.16 -4.37
N GLU A 60 -23.42 9.45 -3.78
CA GLU A 60 -23.02 9.64 -2.39
C GLU A 60 -21.77 10.51 -2.20
N VAL A 61 -21.19 11.07 -3.28
CA VAL A 61 -19.96 11.89 -3.22
C VAL A 61 -20.09 13.05 -2.22
N ASP A 62 -21.18 13.83 -2.29
CA ASP A 62 -21.40 14.97 -1.39
C ASP A 62 -21.53 14.54 0.07
N LYS A 63 -22.23 13.43 0.34
CA LYS A 63 -22.40 12.92 1.70
C LYS A 63 -21.09 12.38 2.26
N PHE A 64 -20.32 11.68 1.43
CA PHE A 64 -18.99 11.23 1.81
C PHE A 64 -18.07 12.41 2.15
N ALA A 65 -17.96 13.38 1.23
CA ALA A 65 -17.07 14.53 1.40
C ALA A 65 -17.46 15.38 2.63
N ALA A 66 -18.75 15.57 2.87
CA ALA A 66 -19.25 16.26 4.07
C ALA A 66 -18.92 15.49 5.36
N SER A 67 -19.11 14.17 5.37
CA SER A 67 -18.78 13.30 6.51
C SER A 67 -17.29 13.32 6.82
N TRP A 68 -16.44 13.22 5.78
CA TRP A 68 -14.99 13.29 5.91
C TRP A 68 -14.54 14.63 6.48
N GLN A 69 -15.04 15.74 5.92
CA GLN A 69 -14.71 17.09 6.38
C GLN A 69 -15.18 17.32 7.82
N ALA A 70 -16.37 16.86 8.22
CA ALA A 70 -16.85 16.95 9.59
C ALA A 70 -16.00 16.15 10.58
N THR A 71 -15.40 15.04 10.13
CA THR A 71 -14.54 14.18 10.96
C THR A 71 -13.15 14.79 11.15
N PHE A 72 -12.49 15.21 10.07
CA PHE A 72 -11.07 15.57 10.07
C PHE A 72 -10.80 17.07 9.84
N GLY A 73 -11.81 17.81 9.42
CA GLY A 73 -11.63 19.20 8.95
C GLY A 73 -11.08 19.25 7.52
N GLY A 74 -10.58 20.42 7.14
CA GLY A 74 -10.03 20.68 5.81
C GLY A 74 -11.02 21.33 4.85
N THR A 75 -10.71 21.27 3.56
CA THR A 75 -11.48 21.89 2.48
C THR A 75 -11.78 20.88 1.38
N ARG A 76 -12.66 21.25 0.46
CA ARG A 76 -12.99 20.44 -0.71
C ARG A 76 -13.26 21.32 -1.92
N THR A 77 -13.09 20.78 -3.11
CA THR A 77 -13.46 21.46 -4.36
C THR A 77 -14.97 21.40 -4.58
N ALA A 78 -15.46 22.16 -5.54
CA ALA A 78 -16.79 21.90 -6.08
C ALA A 78 -16.80 20.54 -6.78
N LYS A 79 -17.90 19.80 -6.63
CA LYS A 79 -18.13 18.56 -7.36
C LYS A 79 -18.33 18.85 -8.85
N VAL A 80 -17.68 18.09 -9.69
CA VAL A 80 -17.80 18.14 -11.16
C VAL A 80 -18.22 16.80 -11.72
N VAL A 81 -18.80 16.80 -12.92
CA VAL A 81 -19.04 15.57 -13.69
C VAL A 81 -18.01 15.52 -14.80
N THR A 82 -17.16 14.51 -14.77
CA THR A 82 -16.02 14.42 -15.70
C THR A 82 -15.73 12.96 -16.09
N THR A 83 -14.81 12.79 -17.04
CA THR A 83 -14.22 11.50 -17.42
C THR A 83 -12.87 11.37 -16.73
N VAL A 84 -12.66 10.31 -15.96
CA VAL A 84 -11.43 10.05 -15.20
C VAL A 84 -10.76 8.70 -15.59
N THR A 85 -11.17 8.18 -16.73
CA THR A 85 -10.70 6.88 -17.27
C THR A 85 -10.35 7.02 -18.75
N PRO A 86 -9.47 6.17 -19.30
CA PRO A 86 -9.08 6.25 -20.72
C PRO A 86 -10.22 5.89 -21.68
N THR A 87 -11.31 5.31 -21.16
CA THR A 87 -12.53 5.02 -21.91
C THR A 87 -13.64 5.97 -21.49
N PRO A 88 -14.65 6.22 -22.35
CA PRO A 88 -15.74 7.12 -22.01
C PRO A 88 -16.43 6.72 -20.70
N SER A 89 -16.47 7.66 -19.76
CA SER A 89 -17.14 7.49 -18.47
C SER A 89 -17.76 8.82 -18.01
N ARG A 90 -18.72 8.74 -17.09
CA ARG A 90 -19.29 9.89 -16.40
C ARG A 90 -19.16 9.66 -14.91
N THR A 91 -18.40 10.52 -14.27
CA THR A 91 -18.05 10.36 -12.86
C THR A 91 -18.26 11.67 -12.11
N ASP A 92 -19.03 11.61 -11.02
CA ASP A 92 -19.00 12.68 -10.02
C ASP A 92 -17.61 12.67 -9.37
N SER A 93 -16.89 13.76 -9.46
CA SER A 93 -15.53 13.88 -8.93
C SER A 93 -15.39 15.08 -8.03
N GLU A 94 -14.69 14.92 -6.91
CA GLU A 94 -14.40 15.95 -5.93
C GLU A 94 -13.06 15.67 -5.27
N LEU A 95 -12.23 16.69 -5.07
CA LEU A 95 -11.02 16.60 -4.26
C LEU A 95 -11.34 17.05 -2.83
N VAL A 96 -10.86 16.25 -1.86
CA VAL A 96 -10.98 16.60 -0.44
C VAL A 96 -9.59 16.72 0.15
N PHE A 97 -9.27 17.88 0.68
CA PHE A 97 -7.99 18.21 1.31
C PHE A 97 -8.17 18.22 2.81
N SER A 98 -7.68 17.21 3.48
CA SER A 98 -7.77 17.12 4.94
C SER A 98 -6.37 17.07 5.57
N PRO A 99 -6.23 17.42 6.87
CA PRO A 99 -4.94 17.37 7.55
C PRO A 99 -4.33 15.97 7.65
N VAL A 100 -5.12 14.93 7.42
CA VAL A 100 -4.72 13.52 7.53
C VAL A 100 -4.51 12.84 6.17
N GLY A 101 -4.89 13.47 5.07
CA GLY A 101 -4.74 12.93 3.73
C GLY A 101 -5.55 13.70 2.69
N THR A 102 -5.09 13.64 1.45
CA THR A 102 -5.80 14.15 0.27
C THR A 102 -6.53 13.01 -0.42
N LEU A 103 -7.78 13.24 -0.82
CA LEU A 103 -8.63 12.25 -1.47
C LEU A 103 -9.10 12.74 -2.83
N SER A 104 -9.01 11.88 -3.84
CA SER A 104 -9.77 11.99 -5.08
C SER A 104 -10.99 11.11 -4.96
N VAL A 105 -12.17 11.70 -4.86
CA VAL A 105 -13.44 10.99 -4.61
C VAL A 105 -14.19 10.82 -5.91
N PHE A 106 -14.62 9.59 -6.20
CA PHE A 106 -15.30 9.21 -7.43
C PHE A 106 -16.60 8.47 -7.17
N GLY A 107 -17.70 9.01 -7.74
CA GLY A 107 -19.00 8.34 -7.83
C GLY A 107 -19.35 8.13 -9.29
N PHE A 108 -19.09 6.93 -9.82
CA PHE A 108 -19.34 6.62 -11.23
C PHE A 108 -20.83 6.55 -11.53
N ARG A 109 -21.27 7.29 -12.54
CA ARG A 109 -22.63 7.23 -13.09
C ARG A 109 -22.74 6.21 -14.23
N THR A 110 -21.62 5.70 -14.72
CA THR A 110 -21.50 4.68 -15.77
C THR A 110 -20.80 3.45 -15.19
N PRO A 111 -20.86 2.29 -15.85
CA PRO A 111 -20.07 1.13 -15.44
C PRO A 111 -18.58 1.49 -15.29
N ILE A 112 -17.93 0.96 -14.28
CA ILE A 112 -16.54 1.25 -13.96
C ILE A 112 -15.64 0.30 -14.76
N PRO A 113 -14.74 0.80 -15.64
CA PRO A 113 -13.81 -0.07 -16.35
C PRO A 113 -12.71 -0.59 -15.40
N TYR A 114 -12.28 -1.83 -15.60
CA TYR A 114 -11.12 -2.38 -14.91
C TYR A 114 -9.83 -1.64 -15.35
N PRO A 115 -8.87 -1.32 -14.43
CA PRO A 115 -8.80 -1.67 -13.01
C PRO A 115 -9.33 -0.56 -12.07
N PHE A 116 -10.16 0.34 -12.55
CA PHE A 116 -10.78 1.37 -11.72
C PHE A 116 -11.85 0.76 -10.81
N GLY A 117 -12.26 1.50 -9.76
CA GLY A 117 -13.28 1.04 -8.82
C GLY A 117 -12.75 0.41 -7.53
N ALA A 118 -11.48 0.02 -7.51
CA ALA A 118 -10.80 -0.36 -6.27
C ALA A 118 -9.96 0.82 -5.75
N GLU A 119 -9.92 0.98 -4.42
CA GLU A 119 -9.05 1.96 -3.77
C GLU A 119 -7.60 1.75 -4.20
N ARG A 120 -6.88 2.82 -4.42
CA ARG A 120 -5.44 2.84 -4.65
C ARG A 120 -4.85 4.20 -4.32
N THR A 121 -3.56 4.20 -4.03
CA THR A 121 -2.82 5.46 -3.92
C THR A 121 -2.51 6.03 -5.31
N GLY A 122 -2.48 7.38 -5.39
CA GLY A 122 -2.00 8.11 -6.55
C GLY A 122 -0.85 9.03 -6.17
N TRP A 123 0.18 9.07 -6.98
CA TRP A 123 1.39 9.85 -6.75
C TRP A 123 1.62 10.90 -7.83
N LEU A 124 1.75 12.16 -7.42
CA LEU A 124 2.18 13.21 -8.31
C LEU A 124 3.65 13.04 -8.66
N VAL A 125 3.95 13.07 -9.95
CA VAL A 125 5.32 12.98 -10.46
C VAL A 125 5.73 14.28 -11.15
N SER A 126 7.01 14.65 -11.00
CA SER A 126 7.61 15.83 -11.64
C SER A 126 7.90 15.63 -13.12
N ASP A 127 8.10 14.37 -13.55
CA ASP A 127 8.33 13.95 -14.94
C ASP A 127 7.57 12.64 -15.17
N PHE A 128 6.46 12.73 -15.89
CA PHE A 128 5.54 11.62 -16.09
C PHE A 128 6.16 10.48 -16.91
N ASP A 129 6.79 10.81 -18.02
CA ASP A 129 7.36 9.79 -18.91
C ASP A 129 8.56 9.08 -18.25
N LYS A 130 9.37 9.82 -17.50
CA LYS A 130 10.44 9.25 -16.68
C LYS A 130 9.87 8.34 -15.58
N GLY A 131 8.80 8.75 -14.92
CA GLY A 131 8.12 7.93 -13.91
C GLY A 131 7.64 6.59 -14.47
N VAL A 132 6.99 6.61 -15.63
CA VAL A 132 6.53 5.38 -16.31
C VAL A 132 7.70 4.50 -16.75
N ARG A 133 8.78 5.08 -17.29
CA ARG A 133 10.00 4.32 -17.64
C ARG A 133 10.65 3.69 -16.41
N LEU A 134 10.76 4.45 -15.31
CA LEU A 134 11.35 3.97 -14.06
C LEU A 134 10.51 2.83 -13.46
N ALA A 135 9.19 2.91 -13.51
CA ALA A 135 8.30 1.86 -13.06
C ALA A 135 8.57 0.53 -13.78
N ARG A 136 8.62 0.57 -15.13
CA ARG A 136 8.95 -0.61 -15.94
C ARG A 136 10.34 -1.16 -15.62
N ALA A 137 11.34 -0.28 -15.52
CA ALA A 137 12.71 -0.68 -15.17
C ALA A 137 12.83 -1.26 -13.75
N SER A 138 11.89 -0.93 -12.88
CA SER A 138 11.82 -1.46 -11.52
C SER A 138 11.04 -2.78 -11.43
N GLY A 139 10.43 -3.24 -12.52
CA GLY A 139 9.67 -4.50 -12.56
C GLY A 139 8.17 -4.33 -12.31
N ALA A 140 7.64 -3.10 -12.34
CA ALA A 140 6.20 -2.88 -12.34
C ALA A 140 5.63 -3.00 -13.76
N HIS A 141 4.40 -3.48 -13.88
CA HIS A 141 3.64 -3.48 -15.12
C HIS A 141 2.87 -2.17 -15.27
N VAL A 142 2.68 -1.70 -16.50
CA VAL A 142 1.78 -0.60 -16.83
C VAL A 142 0.46 -1.22 -17.29
N VAL A 143 -0.50 -1.31 -16.38
CA VAL A 143 -1.80 -1.98 -16.64
C VAL A 143 -2.81 -1.06 -17.29
N VAL A 144 -2.66 0.27 -17.07
CA VAL A 144 -3.32 1.29 -17.88
C VAL A 144 -2.24 2.18 -18.47
N ALA A 145 -2.13 2.17 -19.79
CA ALA A 145 -1.17 3.02 -20.51
C ALA A 145 -1.44 4.51 -20.24
N PRO A 146 -0.42 5.38 -20.38
CA PRO A 146 -0.60 6.81 -20.29
C PRO A 146 -1.81 7.32 -21.05
N PHE A 147 -2.66 8.11 -20.39
CA PHE A 147 -3.83 8.75 -20.97
C PHE A 147 -3.99 10.15 -20.42
N ASP A 148 -4.65 11.01 -21.17
CA ASP A 148 -4.96 12.36 -20.75
C ASP A 148 -6.22 12.36 -19.88
N ASP A 149 -6.19 13.15 -18.81
CA ASP A 149 -7.33 13.47 -17.97
C ASP A 149 -7.57 14.99 -17.98
N PRO A 150 -8.65 15.52 -17.38
CA PRO A 150 -8.93 16.96 -17.40
C PRO A 150 -7.87 17.85 -16.74
N LEU A 151 -7.02 17.29 -15.88
CA LEU A 151 -5.97 18.02 -15.15
C LEU A 151 -4.57 17.80 -15.71
N GLY A 152 -4.37 16.71 -16.45
CA GLY A 152 -3.07 16.35 -16.98
C GLY A 152 -2.97 14.98 -17.59
N ARG A 153 -2.14 14.10 -17.04
CA ARG A 153 -1.90 12.75 -17.55
C ARG A 153 -1.85 11.75 -16.41
N ASP A 154 -2.43 10.59 -16.66
CA ASP A 154 -2.51 9.46 -15.72
C ASP A 154 -1.97 8.18 -16.34
N ALA A 155 -1.53 7.25 -15.46
CA ALA A 155 -1.25 5.86 -15.78
C ALA A 155 -1.47 5.00 -14.53
N VAL A 156 -1.91 3.75 -14.70
CA VAL A 156 -1.98 2.80 -13.58
C VAL A 156 -0.86 1.79 -13.71
N LEU A 157 -0.06 1.70 -12.66
CA LEU A 157 1.01 0.74 -12.48
C LEU A 157 0.52 -0.42 -11.62
N GLN A 158 1.07 -1.61 -11.85
CA GLN A 158 0.88 -2.77 -10.99
C GLN A 158 2.22 -3.32 -10.57
N PHE A 159 2.50 -3.31 -9.28
CA PHE A 159 3.68 -3.96 -8.70
C PHE A 159 3.47 -5.46 -8.54
N PRO A 160 4.55 -6.27 -8.43
CA PRO A 160 4.45 -7.68 -8.09
C PRO A 160 3.55 -7.91 -6.87
N GLY A 161 2.71 -8.95 -6.92
CA GLY A 161 1.67 -9.19 -5.91
C GLY A 161 0.33 -8.51 -6.21
N GLY A 162 0.22 -7.82 -7.36
CA GLY A 162 -1.05 -7.25 -7.83
C GLY A 162 -1.37 -5.85 -7.29
N VAL A 163 -0.44 -5.21 -6.59
CA VAL A 163 -0.64 -3.88 -5.98
C VAL A 163 -0.70 -2.80 -7.05
N ASN A 164 -1.82 -2.12 -7.14
CA ASN A 164 -2.04 -1.06 -8.12
C ASN A 164 -1.73 0.32 -7.51
N THR A 165 -1.06 1.16 -8.31
CA THR A 165 -0.77 2.56 -7.96
C THR A 165 -1.00 3.42 -9.18
N GLN A 166 -1.58 4.61 -9.02
CA GLN A 166 -1.73 5.57 -10.09
C GLN A 166 -0.57 6.56 -10.07
N LEU A 167 0.06 6.80 -11.21
CA LEU A 167 0.88 7.99 -11.42
C LEU A 167 0.00 9.06 -12.03
N TYR A 168 0.11 10.29 -11.52
CA TYR A 168 -0.54 11.44 -12.11
C TYR A 168 0.44 12.62 -12.26
N TRP A 169 0.19 13.43 -13.27
CA TRP A 169 0.93 14.65 -13.55
C TRP A 169 -0.05 15.73 -14.00
N HIS A 170 0.10 16.92 -13.48
CA HIS A 170 -0.80 18.03 -13.81
C HIS A 170 -0.12 19.03 -14.73
N THR A 171 -0.86 19.54 -15.71
CA THR A 171 -0.40 20.62 -16.62
C THR A 171 -0.09 21.91 -15.85
N THR A 172 -0.82 22.16 -14.76
CA THR A 172 -0.53 23.22 -13.78
C THR A 172 -0.14 22.56 -12.48
N ALA A 173 1.06 22.83 -11.98
CA ALA A 173 1.54 22.24 -10.74
C ALA A 173 0.58 22.56 -9.58
N PRO A 174 -0.01 21.56 -8.91
CA PRO A 174 -0.89 21.80 -7.78
C PRO A 174 -0.06 22.25 -6.57
N SER A 175 -0.71 22.99 -5.67
CA SER A 175 -0.12 23.39 -4.40
C SER A 175 -0.98 22.82 -3.26
N TYR A 176 -0.67 21.60 -2.83
CA TYR A 176 -1.34 20.99 -1.68
C TYR A 176 -0.65 21.41 -0.39
N ALA A 177 -1.45 21.68 0.64
CA ALA A 177 -0.93 22.00 1.96
C ALA A 177 -0.20 20.79 2.55
N PRO A 178 0.85 21.01 3.36
CA PRO A 178 1.49 19.92 4.11
C PRO A 178 0.49 19.19 5.00
N LEU A 179 0.57 17.86 5.01
CA LEU A 179 -0.22 17.02 5.89
C LEU A 179 0.34 17.05 7.32
N ARG A 180 -0.51 16.91 8.33
CA ARG A 180 -0.09 16.66 9.72
C ARG A 180 0.51 15.28 9.88
N SER A 181 -0.05 14.33 9.15
CA SER A 181 0.43 12.95 9.06
C SER A 181 0.25 12.46 7.63
N VAL A 182 1.27 11.79 7.10
CA VAL A 182 1.20 11.13 5.79
C VAL A 182 0.44 9.83 5.96
N PRO A 183 -0.59 9.55 5.13
CA PRO A 183 -1.33 8.30 5.21
C PRO A 183 -0.46 7.06 5.04
N ASP A 184 -0.89 5.95 5.63
CA ASP A 184 -0.31 4.63 5.41
C ASP A 184 -1.09 3.90 4.32
N ASN A 185 -0.55 3.78 3.12
CA ASN A 185 -1.14 2.92 2.08
C ASN A 185 -0.96 1.46 2.47
N ARG A 186 -2.06 0.74 2.70
CA ARG A 186 -2.04 -0.63 3.21
C ARG A 186 -2.30 -1.62 2.12
N VAL A 187 -1.35 -2.52 1.92
CA VAL A 187 -1.42 -3.59 0.94
C VAL A 187 -1.32 -4.94 1.64
N TYR A 188 -1.98 -5.94 1.06
CA TYR A 188 -1.99 -7.30 1.55
C TYR A 188 -1.30 -8.20 0.53
N LEU A 189 -0.31 -8.96 0.99
CA LEU A 189 0.50 -9.83 0.12
C LEU A 189 0.61 -11.21 0.73
N THR A 190 0.66 -12.21 -0.13
CA THR A 190 1.03 -13.57 0.25
C THR A 190 2.54 -13.68 0.51
N PRO A 191 3.00 -14.64 1.33
CA PRO A 191 4.44 -14.78 1.64
C PRO A 191 5.34 -14.91 0.43
N ASP A 192 4.87 -15.55 -0.65
CA ASP A 192 5.60 -15.74 -1.91
C ASP A 192 5.71 -14.46 -2.75
N ALA A 193 4.78 -13.53 -2.62
CA ALA A 193 4.77 -12.27 -3.38
C ALA A 193 5.64 -11.16 -2.76
N VAL A 194 5.89 -11.20 -1.45
CA VAL A 194 6.52 -10.11 -0.69
C VAL A 194 7.87 -9.68 -1.23
N ASP A 195 8.77 -10.63 -1.49
CA ASP A 195 10.13 -10.30 -1.91
C ASP A 195 10.16 -9.67 -3.31
N GLY A 196 9.30 -10.13 -4.20
CA GLY A 196 9.11 -9.54 -5.53
C GLY A 196 8.60 -8.11 -5.44
N PHE A 197 7.58 -7.90 -4.61
CA PHE A 197 7.03 -6.58 -4.33
C PHE A 197 8.09 -5.63 -3.77
N LEU A 198 8.75 -6.02 -2.68
CA LEU A 198 9.75 -5.17 -2.01
C LEU A 198 10.87 -4.74 -2.96
N ARG A 199 11.44 -5.68 -3.74
CA ARG A 199 12.49 -5.33 -4.72
C ARG A 199 12.01 -4.30 -5.75
N SER A 200 10.83 -4.50 -6.31
CA SER A 200 10.26 -3.61 -7.33
C SER A 200 9.87 -2.25 -6.74
N TYR A 201 9.13 -2.29 -5.64
CA TYR A 201 8.56 -1.11 -5.00
C TYR A 201 9.63 -0.18 -4.42
N LEU A 202 10.59 -0.71 -3.66
CA LEU A 202 11.68 0.09 -3.09
C LEU A 202 12.58 0.69 -4.17
N ARG A 203 12.84 -0.06 -5.25
CA ARG A 203 13.60 0.46 -6.38
C ARG A 203 12.89 1.62 -7.09
N PHE A 204 11.58 1.50 -7.31
CA PHE A 204 10.80 2.57 -7.93
C PHE A 204 10.69 3.79 -7.05
N THR A 205 10.29 3.60 -5.78
CA THR A 205 9.99 4.69 -4.86
C THR A 205 11.23 5.34 -4.24
N ALA A 206 12.44 4.77 -4.42
CA ALA A 206 13.63 5.09 -3.63
C ALA A 206 13.36 5.02 -2.12
N GLY A 207 12.43 4.15 -1.73
CA GLY A 207 11.98 3.96 -0.35
C GLY A 207 12.91 3.06 0.46
N ARG A 208 12.66 3.02 1.75
CA ARG A 208 13.34 2.11 2.68
C ARG A 208 12.34 1.45 3.62
N ILE A 209 12.67 0.24 4.07
CA ILE A 209 11.95 -0.42 5.15
C ILE A 209 12.28 0.34 6.45
N THR A 210 11.25 0.84 7.12
CA THR A 210 11.36 1.54 8.40
C THR A 210 11.08 0.62 9.59
N SER A 211 10.32 -0.47 9.36
CA SER A 211 10.05 -1.52 10.34
C SER A 211 9.73 -2.83 9.64
N ASP A 212 10.19 -3.96 10.19
CA ASP A 212 9.83 -5.32 9.74
C ASP A 212 9.56 -6.20 10.97
N GLN A 213 8.31 -6.28 11.35
CA GLN A 213 7.82 -7.06 12.48
C GLN A 213 7.42 -8.44 11.97
N ARG A 214 8.22 -9.47 12.29
CA ARG A 214 8.00 -10.85 11.83
C ARG A 214 6.83 -11.54 12.52
N ALA A 215 6.46 -11.08 13.71
CA ALA A 215 5.39 -11.64 14.56
C ALA A 215 4.55 -10.49 15.17
N ALA A 216 4.00 -9.64 14.31
CA ALA A 216 3.03 -8.64 14.75
C ALA A 216 1.76 -9.32 15.28
N ASP A 217 1.09 -8.68 16.22
CA ASP A 217 -0.12 -9.20 16.87
C ASP A 217 -1.27 -9.33 15.86
N GLY A 218 -1.74 -10.56 15.64
CA GLY A 218 -2.85 -10.87 14.75
C GLY A 218 -4.19 -10.27 15.19
N GLY A 219 -4.34 -9.95 16.47
CA GLY A 219 -5.49 -9.20 16.96
C GLY A 219 -5.69 -7.88 16.21
N ALA A 220 -4.60 -7.24 15.76
CA ALA A 220 -4.62 -6.01 14.97
C ALA A 220 -5.28 -6.14 13.57
N ILE A 221 -5.47 -7.35 13.08
CA ILE A 221 -6.13 -7.68 11.82
C ILE A 221 -7.31 -8.65 12.02
N ALA A 222 -7.90 -8.64 13.23
CA ALA A 222 -9.01 -9.48 13.65
C ALA A 222 -8.72 -11.00 13.64
N LEU A 223 -7.47 -11.39 13.84
CA LEU A 223 -7.02 -12.79 14.02
C LEU A 223 -6.40 -13.00 15.41
N PRO A 224 -7.17 -12.87 16.51
CA PRO A 224 -6.62 -12.96 17.85
C PRO A 224 -5.94 -14.32 18.09
N GLY A 225 -4.81 -14.28 18.80
CA GLY A 225 -4.01 -15.47 19.08
C GLY A 225 -3.07 -15.89 17.95
N ASN A 226 -3.13 -15.24 16.78
CA ASN A 226 -2.21 -15.44 15.68
C ASN A 226 -1.18 -14.31 15.59
N THR A 227 -0.17 -14.50 14.75
CA THR A 227 0.79 -13.45 14.39
C THR A 227 0.87 -13.34 12.87
N TYR A 228 1.32 -12.16 12.40
CA TYR A 228 1.58 -11.92 10.99
C TYR A 228 2.86 -11.09 10.81
N ARG A 229 3.41 -11.05 9.61
CA ARG A 229 4.51 -10.14 9.31
C ARG A 229 3.96 -8.80 8.86
N ARG A 230 4.41 -7.72 9.51
CA ARG A 230 4.05 -6.34 9.17
C ARG A 230 5.31 -5.59 8.77
N ILE A 231 5.33 -5.03 7.55
CA ILE A 231 6.46 -4.27 7.04
C ILE A 231 6.00 -2.84 6.81
N ALA A 232 6.71 -1.87 7.39
CA ALA A 232 6.49 -0.46 7.13
C ALA A 232 7.58 0.07 6.19
N ILE A 233 7.17 0.86 5.20
CA ILE A 233 8.03 1.48 4.18
C ILE A 233 7.77 2.97 4.19
N GLY A 234 8.85 3.76 4.26
CA GLY A 234 8.81 5.20 4.03
C GLY A 234 9.50 5.56 2.71
N SER A 235 8.94 6.48 1.96
CA SER A 235 9.48 6.91 0.67
C SER A 235 9.19 8.40 0.40
N PRO A 236 9.85 9.01 -0.60
CA PRO A 236 9.50 10.35 -1.08
C PRO A 236 8.05 10.49 -1.58
N TYR A 237 7.38 9.40 -1.92
CA TYR A 237 5.97 9.40 -2.32
C TYR A 237 5.00 9.33 -1.14
N GLY A 238 5.40 8.74 -0.02
CA GLY A 238 4.55 8.54 1.14
C GLY A 238 4.89 7.24 1.87
N ASN A 239 3.97 6.79 2.73
CA ASN A 239 4.12 5.62 3.57
C ASN A 239 3.35 4.43 3.00
N THR A 240 3.89 3.22 3.21
CA THR A 240 3.19 1.98 2.86
C THR A 240 3.38 0.95 3.96
N VAL A 241 2.29 0.26 4.29
CA VAL A 241 2.31 -0.86 5.23
C VAL A 241 1.93 -2.13 4.47
N VAL A 242 2.82 -3.10 4.47
CA VAL A 242 2.57 -4.43 3.91
C VAL A 242 2.14 -5.37 5.02
N THR A 243 0.96 -5.93 4.89
CA THR A 243 0.45 -7.02 5.73
C THR A 243 0.64 -8.33 4.98
N VAL A 244 1.52 -9.19 5.50
CA VAL A 244 1.80 -10.50 4.89
C VAL A 244 0.86 -11.52 5.50
N THR A 245 0.03 -12.16 4.67
CA THR A 245 -1.06 -13.03 5.09
C THR A 245 -1.32 -14.12 4.04
N ASP A 246 -1.98 -15.18 4.43
CA ASP A 246 -2.50 -16.22 3.53
C ASP A 246 -3.81 -15.84 2.82
N GLY A 247 -4.33 -14.64 3.06
CA GLY A 247 -5.58 -14.15 2.47
C GLY A 247 -6.85 -14.52 3.25
N HIS A 248 -6.77 -15.33 4.30
CA HIS A 248 -7.92 -15.71 5.13
C HIS A 248 -8.22 -14.66 6.20
N LEU A 249 -8.66 -13.47 5.78
CA LEU A 249 -8.97 -12.37 6.68
C LEU A 249 -10.47 -12.08 6.73
N PRO A 250 -11.03 -11.79 7.93
CA PRO A 250 -12.40 -11.38 8.03
C PRO A 250 -12.59 -9.95 7.48
N TYR A 251 -13.78 -9.66 6.95
CA TYR A 251 -14.15 -8.30 6.61
C TYR A 251 -14.06 -7.40 7.86
N PRO A 252 -13.51 -6.18 7.77
CA PRO A 252 -13.17 -5.42 6.57
C PRO A 252 -11.70 -5.55 6.11
N PHE A 253 -10.92 -6.48 6.63
CA PHE A 253 -9.52 -6.70 6.27
C PHE A 253 -9.37 -7.45 4.94
N GLY A 254 -8.13 -7.57 4.43
CA GLY A 254 -7.80 -8.37 3.25
C GLY A 254 -7.98 -7.64 1.92
N ARG A 255 -8.22 -6.35 1.92
CA ARG A 255 -8.24 -5.49 0.73
C ARG A 255 -7.37 -4.27 0.94
N GLU A 256 -6.88 -3.67 -0.14
CA GLU A 256 -6.18 -2.40 -0.05
C GLU A 256 -7.06 -1.37 0.65
N THR A 257 -6.49 -0.68 1.62
CA THR A 257 -7.11 0.39 2.38
C THR A 257 -6.05 1.42 2.74
N THR A 258 -6.48 2.62 3.08
CA THR A 258 -5.59 3.64 3.61
C THR A 258 -5.80 3.79 5.11
N GLY A 259 -4.68 3.87 5.85
CA GLY A 259 -4.67 4.16 7.28
C GLY A 259 -4.35 5.63 7.54
N TYR A 260 -5.15 6.25 8.39
CA TYR A 260 -5.03 7.67 8.72
C TYR A 260 -4.69 7.85 10.20
N ALA A 261 -3.52 8.43 10.49
CA ALA A 261 -3.11 8.76 11.85
C ALA A 261 -3.92 9.93 12.39
N VAL A 262 -4.42 9.78 13.60
CA VAL A 262 -5.17 10.80 14.33
C VAL A 262 -4.59 11.02 15.71
N LYS A 263 -4.74 12.22 16.25
CA LYS A 263 -4.20 12.56 17.58
C LYS A 263 -4.98 11.87 18.71
N ASP A 264 -6.29 11.72 18.54
CA ASP A 264 -7.21 11.11 19.52
C ASP A 264 -8.22 10.27 18.76
N LEU A 265 -8.05 8.95 18.83
CA LEU A 265 -8.91 8.00 18.13
C LEU A 265 -10.33 8.02 18.67
N THR A 266 -10.49 8.10 19.98
CA THR A 266 -11.83 8.10 20.62
C THR A 266 -12.65 9.31 20.20
N ALA A 267 -12.06 10.51 20.28
CA ALA A 267 -12.73 11.74 19.87
C ALA A 267 -13.01 11.75 18.35
N THR A 268 -12.09 11.19 17.54
CA THR A 268 -12.26 11.11 16.09
C THR A 268 -13.38 10.13 15.72
N LEU A 269 -13.47 8.97 16.36
CA LEU A 269 -14.55 8.01 16.15
C LEU A 269 -15.91 8.59 16.55
N HIS A 270 -15.96 9.40 17.61
CA HIS A 270 -17.18 10.11 17.99
C HIS A 270 -17.63 11.09 16.89
N LYS A 271 -16.73 11.91 16.36
CA LYS A 271 -17.01 12.83 15.24
C LYS A 271 -17.46 12.07 13.99
N ALA A 272 -16.74 11.01 13.63
CA ALA A 272 -17.07 10.20 12.47
C ALA A 272 -18.49 9.60 12.57
N LYS A 273 -18.84 9.03 13.72
CA LYS A 273 -20.20 8.51 13.98
C LYS A 273 -21.27 9.60 13.88
N ALA A 274 -21.03 10.76 14.46
CA ALA A 274 -21.94 11.92 14.37
C ALA A 274 -22.10 12.40 12.91
N ALA A 275 -21.08 12.23 12.08
CA ALA A 275 -21.08 12.55 10.66
C ALA A 275 -21.59 11.38 9.76
N GLY A 276 -22.17 10.32 10.33
CA GLY A 276 -22.80 9.23 9.57
C GLY A 276 -21.90 8.05 9.25
N ALA A 277 -20.65 8.02 9.74
CA ALA A 277 -19.76 6.87 9.56
C ALA A 277 -20.11 5.74 10.55
N LYS A 278 -19.71 4.50 10.22
CA LYS A 278 -19.93 3.31 11.03
C LYS A 278 -18.58 2.68 11.39
N VAL A 279 -18.38 2.36 12.67
CA VAL A 279 -17.24 1.55 13.09
C VAL A 279 -17.55 0.09 12.72
N LEU A 280 -16.70 -0.50 11.90
CA LEU A 280 -16.84 -1.89 11.45
C LEU A 280 -16.08 -2.85 12.35
N TRP A 281 -14.95 -2.40 12.90
CA TRP A 281 -14.10 -3.16 13.79
C TRP A 281 -13.29 -2.25 14.71
N GLY A 282 -13.00 -2.69 15.92
CA GLY A 282 -12.27 -1.95 16.94
C GLY A 282 -13.16 -1.02 17.78
N PRO A 283 -12.59 -0.08 18.58
CA PRO A 283 -11.14 0.16 18.69
C PRO A 283 -10.39 -1.03 19.32
N TYR A 284 -9.20 -1.29 18.81
CA TYR A 284 -8.29 -2.32 19.29
C TYR A 284 -6.94 -1.69 19.61
N THR A 285 -6.40 -1.99 20.81
CA THR A 285 -5.12 -1.45 21.24
C THR A 285 -4.12 -2.58 21.44
N SER A 286 -2.95 -2.45 20.82
CA SER A 286 -1.83 -3.36 20.97
C SER A 286 -0.52 -2.60 20.82
N HIS A 287 0.47 -2.88 21.69
CA HIS A 287 1.79 -2.28 21.64
C HIS A 287 1.81 -0.73 21.51
N GLY A 288 0.94 -0.06 22.26
CA GLY A 288 0.83 1.41 22.24
C GLY A 288 0.10 2.01 21.04
N ARG A 289 -0.38 1.21 20.09
CA ARG A 289 -1.17 1.67 18.95
C ARG A 289 -2.64 1.27 19.13
N SER A 290 -3.54 2.23 19.03
CA SER A 290 -4.99 2.02 18.96
C SER A 290 -5.48 2.22 17.54
N GLN A 291 -6.37 1.35 17.04
CA GLN A 291 -6.86 1.42 15.67
C GLN A 291 -8.31 0.95 15.54
N ALA A 292 -9.00 1.40 14.52
CA ALA A 292 -10.36 1.00 14.18
C ALA A 292 -10.56 1.04 12.66
N MET A 293 -11.40 0.15 12.15
CA MET A 293 -11.87 0.18 10.77
C MET A 293 -13.23 0.88 10.72
N VAL A 294 -13.35 1.86 9.83
CA VAL A 294 -14.51 2.75 9.76
C VAL A 294 -15.04 2.79 8.33
N SER A 295 -16.34 2.62 8.16
CA SER A 295 -17.01 2.84 6.87
C SER A 295 -17.68 4.21 6.86
N PHE A 296 -17.32 5.05 5.90
CA PHE A 296 -17.94 6.35 5.65
C PHE A 296 -19.15 6.22 4.70
N PRO A 297 -20.04 7.22 4.63
CA PRO A 297 -21.11 7.26 3.63
C PRO A 297 -20.60 6.96 2.22
N GLY A 298 -21.38 6.22 1.44
CA GLY A 298 -20.95 5.77 0.11
C GLY A 298 -20.09 4.50 0.13
N GLY A 299 -19.79 3.93 1.31
CA GLY A 299 -19.16 2.61 1.46
C GLY A 299 -17.64 2.62 1.48
N TYR A 300 -16.99 3.79 1.51
CA TYR A 300 -15.54 3.86 1.68
C TYR A 300 -15.13 3.35 3.07
N VAL A 301 -14.16 2.45 3.11
CA VAL A 301 -13.61 1.88 4.34
C VAL A 301 -12.19 2.38 4.54
N ALA A 302 -11.92 2.97 5.69
CA ALA A 302 -10.61 3.45 6.10
C ALA A 302 -10.21 2.85 7.44
N GLU A 303 -8.91 2.75 7.71
CA GLU A 303 -8.42 2.54 9.05
C GLU A 303 -8.06 3.89 9.67
N LEU A 304 -8.50 4.09 10.91
CA LEU A 304 -8.08 5.20 11.75
C LEU A 304 -7.21 4.67 12.87
N HIS A 305 -6.08 5.33 13.13
CA HIS A 305 -5.19 4.91 14.20
C HIS A 305 -4.60 6.08 14.97
N GLN A 306 -4.28 5.79 16.21
CA GLN A 306 -3.51 6.64 17.10
C GLN A 306 -2.30 5.85 17.55
N ASP A 307 -1.11 6.36 17.26
CA ASP A 307 0.12 5.82 17.81
C ASP A 307 0.30 6.34 19.23
N GLY A 308 0.79 5.50 20.14
CA GLY A 308 1.12 5.92 21.51
C GLY A 308 2.27 6.93 21.50
N ASP A 309 2.28 7.80 22.49
CA ASP A 309 3.43 8.66 22.76
C ASP A 309 4.63 7.75 23.02
N GLY A 310 5.58 7.70 22.06
CA GLY A 310 6.79 6.87 22.11
C GLY A 310 7.80 7.34 23.14
#